data_23937efd4a2aeb64ea1fdcd0da52a3b5
#
_entry.id   23937efd4a2aeb64ea1fdcd0da52a3b5
#
_cell.length_a   1.000
_cell.length_b   1.000
_cell.length_c   1.000
_cell.angle_alpha   90.00
_cell.angle_beta   90.00
_cell.angle_gamma   90.00
#
_symmetry.space_group_name_H-M   'P 1'
#
loop_
_entity.id
_entity.type
_entity.pdbx_description
1 polymer ?
#
loop_
_entity_poly.entity_id
_entity_poly.type
_entity_poly.pdbx_seq_one_letter_code
_entity_poly.pdbx_strand_id
1 'polypeptide(L)'
;MSYKKFDQTDLEAIKNIVKDEERILYAKNINEEYSHDELGGASSYPDVVVKATSAEEISEIMKYAYENNIPVTPRGAGTGLVGSSVAIEHGIMIDSSLMNHILELDEENLTITVEPGVLLMELAAYVEDHDFFYPPDPGEKSATIGGNISTNAGGMRAVKYGVTRDYVRGLEVVLPNGKIVEFGGKVVKNSSGYSLKDLMIGSEGTLGFITKATLKLLPLPKKAISLLIPFKTLKEAIDTVPLIIKSKAIPTAIEFMQREVIVDA
;
A
#
# COMPACT_ATOMS: atom_id res chain seq x y z
N MET A 1 5.71 -28.06 3.07
CA MET A 1 5.38 -28.35 1.64
C MET A 1 6.30 -27.49 0.82
N SER A 2 6.95 -28.05 -0.22
CA SER A 2 7.77 -27.24 -1.15
C SER A 2 6.88 -26.76 -2.28
N TYR A 3 7.06 -25.52 -2.70
CA TYR A 3 6.39 -25.01 -3.91
C TYR A 3 6.87 -25.74 -5.18
N LYS A 4 6.02 -25.75 -6.22
CA LYS A 4 6.42 -26.19 -7.56
C LYS A 4 7.46 -25.20 -8.10
N LYS A 5 8.52 -25.70 -8.73
CA LYS A 5 9.43 -24.86 -9.52
C LYS A 5 8.71 -24.40 -10.77
N PHE A 6 8.75 -23.10 -11.02
CA PHE A 6 8.20 -22.48 -12.24
C PHE A 6 8.94 -22.98 -13.46
N ASP A 7 8.22 -23.33 -14.54
CA ASP A 7 8.78 -23.89 -15.77
C ASP A 7 8.20 -23.21 -17.03
N GLN A 8 8.63 -23.68 -18.20
CA GLN A 8 8.19 -23.12 -19.47
C GLN A 8 6.67 -23.30 -19.69
N THR A 9 6.08 -24.37 -19.18
CA THR A 9 4.63 -24.61 -19.29
C THR A 9 3.85 -23.56 -18.50
N ASP A 10 4.36 -23.19 -17.32
CA ASP A 10 3.78 -22.14 -16.49
C ASP A 10 3.87 -20.76 -17.19
N LEU A 11 5.03 -20.47 -17.82
CA LEU A 11 5.20 -19.22 -18.58
C LEU A 11 4.19 -19.12 -19.73
N GLU A 12 3.98 -20.21 -20.48
CA GLU A 12 3.01 -20.23 -21.57
C GLU A 12 1.56 -20.08 -21.04
N ALA A 13 1.26 -20.65 -19.89
CA ALA A 13 -0.04 -20.45 -19.24
C ALA A 13 -0.25 -18.98 -18.86
N ILE A 14 0.75 -18.34 -18.25
CA ILE A 14 0.69 -16.90 -17.92
C ILE A 14 0.53 -16.04 -19.17
N LYS A 15 1.25 -16.32 -20.26
CA LYS A 15 1.09 -15.63 -21.54
C LYS A 15 -0.32 -15.77 -22.12
N ASN A 16 -0.93 -16.94 -21.98
CA ASN A 16 -2.31 -17.18 -22.43
C ASN A 16 -3.35 -16.41 -21.60
N ILE A 17 -3.09 -16.16 -20.31
CA ILE A 17 -3.95 -15.35 -19.46
C ILE A 17 -3.81 -13.86 -19.82
N VAL A 18 -2.58 -13.35 -19.83
CA VAL A 18 -2.28 -11.91 -19.98
C VAL A 18 -2.45 -11.42 -21.43
N LYS A 19 -2.15 -12.26 -22.42
CA LYS A 19 -2.28 -12.00 -23.87
C LYS A 19 -1.48 -10.80 -24.42
N ASP A 20 -0.78 -10.09 -23.58
CA ASP A 20 0.07 -8.97 -23.92
C ASP A 20 1.48 -9.23 -23.39
N GLU A 21 2.37 -9.69 -24.26
CA GLU A 21 3.72 -10.09 -23.87
C GLU A 21 4.59 -8.92 -23.39
N GLU A 22 4.26 -7.66 -23.74
CA GLU A 22 5.00 -6.49 -23.27
C GLU A 22 4.84 -6.26 -21.76
N ARG A 23 3.77 -6.80 -21.18
CA ARG A 23 3.48 -6.74 -19.73
C ARG A 23 4.05 -7.92 -18.93
N ILE A 24 4.75 -8.84 -19.60
CA ILE A 24 5.33 -10.04 -18.98
C ILE A 24 6.85 -9.95 -19.05
N LEU A 25 7.50 -9.84 -17.89
CA LEU A 25 8.95 -9.83 -17.80
C LEU A 25 9.42 -11.18 -17.28
N TYR A 26 10.39 -11.81 -17.94
CA TYR A 26 10.95 -13.10 -17.54
C TYR A 26 12.43 -13.22 -17.91
N ALA A 27 13.15 -14.09 -17.23
CA ALA A 27 14.58 -14.32 -17.42
C ALA A 27 15.38 -13.01 -17.37
N LYS A 28 16.14 -12.68 -18.40
CA LYS A 28 17.01 -11.49 -18.47
C LYS A 28 16.25 -10.15 -18.60
N ASN A 29 14.95 -10.21 -18.85
CA ASN A 29 14.14 -9.00 -19.01
C ASN A 29 13.56 -8.51 -17.67
N ILE A 30 13.76 -9.25 -16.59
CA ILE A 30 13.37 -8.79 -15.24
C ILE A 30 14.41 -7.78 -14.76
N ASN A 31 13.98 -6.54 -14.56
CA ASN A 31 14.84 -5.47 -14.07
C ASN A 31 15.28 -5.74 -12.63
N GLU A 32 16.42 -5.18 -12.23
CA GLU A 32 16.99 -5.33 -10.88
C GLU A 32 16.04 -4.86 -9.79
N GLU A 33 15.26 -3.81 -10.04
CA GLU A 33 14.26 -3.27 -9.12
C GLU A 33 13.26 -4.30 -8.59
N TYR A 34 12.94 -5.35 -9.37
CA TYR A 34 12.03 -6.42 -8.96
C TYR A 34 12.67 -7.46 -8.03
N SER A 35 13.97 -7.38 -7.78
CA SER A 35 14.67 -8.31 -6.90
C SER A 35 14.66 -7.91 -5.42
N HIS A 36 14.37 -6.65 -5.09
CA HIS A 36 14.50 -6.09 -3.75
C HIS A 36 13.42 -5.04 -3.45
N ASP A 37 13.32 -4.64 -2.20
CA ASP A 37 12.64 -3.44 -1.72
C ASP A 37 13.66 -2.56 -0.96
N GLU A 38 13.19 -1.55 -0.22
CA GLU A 38 14.07 -0.62 0.51
C GLU A 38 14.58 -1.19 1.85
N LEU A 39 14.27 -2.44 2.20
CA LEU A 39 14.77 -3.07 3.43
C LEU A 39 16.31 -3.14 3.47
N GLY A 40 16.93 -3.32 2.30
CA GLY A 40 18.34 -3.59 2.17
C GLY A 40 18.73 -5.02 2.61
N GLY A 41 19.65 -5.65 1.90
CA GLY A 41 20.19 -6.96 2.24
C GLY A 41 19.31 -8.18 1.90
N ALA A 42 18.05 -8.00 1.53
CA ALA A 42 17.21 -9.06 0.98
C ALA A 42 17.07 -8.85 -0.54
N SER A 43 17.49 -9.83 -1.33
CA SER A 43 17.35 -9.78 -2.79
C SER A 43 17.02 -11.17 -3.33
N SER A 44 15.93 -11.27 -4.12
CA SER A 44 15.53 -12.49 -4.81
C SER A 44 14.67 -12.15 -6.02
N TYR A 45 15.02 -12.70 -7.18
CA TYR A 45 14.24 -12.51 -8.40
C TYR A 45 13.04 -13.45 -8.46
N PRO A 46 11.86 -12.97 -8.89
CA PRO A 46 10.78 -13.85 -9.30
C PRO A 46 11.17 -14.59 -10.61
N ASP A 47 10.46 -15.67 -10.93
CA ASP A 47 10.62 -16.33 -12.23
C ASP A 47 9.95 -15.55 -13.37
N VAL A 48 8.84 -14.87 -13.05
CA VAL A 48 8.10 -14.01 -13.97
C VAL A 48 7.48 -12.82 -13.23
N VAL A 49 7.48 -11.65 -13.87
CA VAL A 49 6.74 -10.46 -13.43
C VAL A 49 5.60 -10.22 -14.41
N VAL A 50 4.40 -10.00 -13.87
CA VAL A 50 3.22 -9.60 -14.64
C VAL A 50 2.76 -8.23 -14.19
N LYS A 51 2.75 -7.25 -15.10
CA LYS A 51 2.13 -5.94 -14.89
C LYS A 51 0.64 -6.05 -15.15
N ALA A 52 -0.13 -6.25 -14.09
CA ALA A 52 -1.57 -6.50 -14.18
C ALA A 52 -2.36 -5.22 -14.51
N THR A 53 -3.50 -5.39 -15.20
CA THR A 53 -4.38 -4.28 -15.60
C THR A 53 -5.82 -4.42 -15.09
N SER A 54 -6.19 -5.58 -14.53
CA SER A 54 -7.54 -5.79 -14.01
C SER A 54 -7.61 -6.84 -12.90
N ALA A 55 -8.69 -6.79 -12.13
CA ALA A 55 -8.98 -7.78 -11.08
C ALA A 55 -9.20 -9.18 -11.68
N GLU A 56 -9.82 -9.27 -12.85
CA GLU A 56 -10.10 -10.52 -13.56
C GLU A 56 -8.81 -11.20 -14.00
N GLU A 57 -7.86 -10.44 -14.55
CA GLU A 57 -6.55 -10.95 -14.93
C GLU A 57 -5.78 -11.51 -13.72
N ILE A 58 -5.76 -10.75 -12.62
CA ILE A 58 -5.17 -11.19 -11.34
C ILE A 58 -5.87 -12.44 -10.82
N SER A 59 -7.20 -12.50 -10.92
CA SER A 59 -8.00 -13.66 -10.52
C SER A 59 -7.59 -14.94 -11.26
N GLU A 60 -7.42 -14.88 -12.58
CA GLU A 60 -6.98 -16.01 -13.38
C GLU A 60 -5.55 -16.46 -13.04
N ILE A 61 -4.63 -15.48 -12.85
CA ILE A 61 -3.25 -15.76 -12.43
C ILE A 61 -3.20 -16.41 -11.05
N MET A 62 -3.91 -15.85 -10.06
CA MET A 62 -3.97 -16.38 -8.69
C MET A 62 -4.55 -17.77 -8.65
N LYS A 63 -5.63 -18.02 -9.40
CA LYS A 63 -6.24 -19.34 -9.52
C LYS A 63 -5.26 -20.35 -10.11
N TYR A 64 -4.59 -20.01 -11.21
CA TYR A 64 -3.57 -20.85 -11.82
C TYR A 64 -2.45 -21.19 -10.83
N ALA A 65 -1.91 -20.17 -10.16
CA ALA A 65 -0.85 -20.33 -9.18
C ALA A 65 -1.27 -21.24 -8.00
N TYR A 66 -2.48 -21.06 -7.50
CA TYR A 66 -3.04 -21.87 -6.42
C TYR A 66 -3.20 -23.34 -6.82
N GLU A 67 -3.77 -23.62 -8.00
CA GLU A 67 -3.99 -24.96 -8.52
C GLU A 67 -2.66 -25.70 -8.81
N ASN A 68 -1.59 -24.97 -9.13
CA ASN A 68 -0.28 -25.50 -9.45
C ASN A 68 0.75 -25.38 -8.31
N ASN A 69 0.34 -24.89 -7.11
CA ASN A 69 1.23 -24.70 -5.97
C ASN A 69 2.45 -23.83 -6.30
N ILE A 70 2.25 -22.71 -7.02
CA ILE A 70 3.27 -21.73 -7.39
C ILE A 70 3.14 -20.53 -6.43
N PRO A 71 4.23 -20.02 -5.83
CA PRO A 71 4.17 -18.86 -4.97
C PRO A 71 3.87 -17.58 -5.77
N VAL A 72 3.11 -16.66 -5.15
CA VAL A 72 2.80 -15.35 -5.73
C VAL A 72 3.26 -14.26 -4.77
N THR A 73 3.98 -13.28 -5.29
CA THR A 73 4.42 -12.09 -4.55
C THR A 73 3.73 -10.86 -5.13
N PRO A 74 2.89 -10.14 -4.38
CA PRO A 74 2.33 -8.87 -4.84
C PRO A 74 3.38 -7.76 -4.75
N ARG A 75 3.33 -6.83 -5.72
CA ARG A 75 4.21 -5.66 -5.74
C ARG A 75 3.48 -4.38 -6.13
N GLY A 76 3.71 -3.33 -5.37
CA GLY A 76 3.44 -1.95 -5.72
C GLY A 76 4.73 -1.26 -6.19
N ALA A 77 5.06 -0.11 -5.63
CA ALA A 77 6.29 0.64 -5.98
C ALA A 77 7.59 0.02 -5.41
N GLY A 78 7.51 -0.98 -4.54
CA GLY A 78 8.71 -1.61 -3.95
C GLY A 78 9.39 -0.78 -2.85
N THR A 79 8.75 0.25 -2.36
CA THR A 79 9.29 1.19 -1.34
C THR A 79 9.18 0.69 0.10
N GLY A 80 8.79 -0.56 0.30
CA GLY A 80 8.65 -1.19 1.62
C GLY A 80 9.98 -1.43 2.31
N LEU A 81 9.94 -1.51 3.66
CA LEU A 81 11.10 -1.72 4.52
C LEU A 81 11.04 -3.05 5.30
N VAL A 82 10.25 -4.02 4.80
CA VAL A 82 10.01 -5.28 5.52
C VAL A 82 10.19 -6.54 4.65
N GLY A 83 10.59 -6.38 3.38
CA GLY A 83 10.81 -7.50 2.46
C GLY A 83 9.54 -8.14 1.90
N SER A 84 8.36 -7.58 2.15
CA SER A 84 7.09 -8.20 1.74
C SER A 84 6.87 -8.24 0.22
N SER A 85 7.56 -7.41 -0.55
CA SER A 85 7.52 -7.39 -2.01
C SER A 85 8.72 -8.11 -2.68
N VAL A 86 9.51 -8.85 -1.90
CA VAL A 86 10.66 -9.63 -2.41
C VAL A 86 10.25 -11.09 -2.60
N ALA A 87 10.46 -11.62 -3.80
CA ALA A 87 10.05 -12.99 -4.18
C ALA A 87 11.03 -14.05 -3.65
N ILE A 88 11.11 -14.23 -2.33
CA ILE A 88 12.06 -15.15 -1.69
C ILE A 88 11.89 -16.61 -2.09
N GLU A 89 10.69 -16.99 -2.52
CA GLU A 89 10.36 -18.32 -3.03
C GLU A 89 10.26 -18.34 -4.56
N HIS A 90 10.76 -17.30 -5.25
CA HIS A 90 10.65 -17.10 -6.70
C HIS A 90 9.19 -17.03 -7.19
N GLY A 91 8.79 -17.78 -8.22
CA GLY A 91 7.42 -17.86 -8.71
C GLY A 91 6.95 -16.60 -9.45
N ILE A 92 5.69 -16.25 -9.28
CA ILE A 92 5.03 -15.16 -10.00
C ILE A 92 5.02 -13.90 -9.16
N MET A 93 5.53 -12.79 -9.69
CA MET A 93 5.31 -11.47 -9.11
C MET A 93 4.21 -10.75 -9.90
N ILE A 94 3.21 -10.23 -9.20
CA ILE A 94 2.15 -9.42 -9.78
C ILE A 94 2.38 -7.95 -9.40
N ASP A 95 2.67 -7.14 -10.41
CA ASP A 95 2.91 -5.71 -10.28
C ASP A 95 1.62 -4.94 -10.57
N SER A 96 1.19 -4.09 -9.63
CA SER A 96 -0.02 -3.28 -9.73
C SER A 96 0.18 -1.92 -10.40
N SER A 97 1.36 -1.58 -10.88
CA SER A 97 1.70 -0.23 -11.36
C SER A 97 0.82 0.27 -12.52
N LEU A 98 0.26 -0.63 -13.32
CA LEU A 98 -0.66 -0.28 -14.41
C LEU A 98 -2.13 -0.13 -13.96
N MET A 99 -2.46 -0.52 -12.73
CA MET A 99 -3.78 -0.31 -12.11
C MET A 99 -3.72 0.98 -11.28
N ASN A 100 -3.65 2.13 -11.92
CA ASN A 100 -3.32 3.41 -11.31
C ASN A 100 -4.38 4.50 -11.53
N HIS A 101 -5.65 4.11 -11.74
CA HIS A 101 -6.73 5.06 -11.96
C HIS A 101 -7.45 5.43 -10.66
N ILE A 102 -7.80 6.72 -10.57
CA ILE A 102 -8.82 7.19 -9.63
C ILE A 102 -10.18 6.91 -10.28
N LEU A 103 -10.97 6.03 -9.67
CA LEU A 103 -12.20 5.51 -10.26
C LEU A 103 -13.42 6.38 -9.96
N GLU A 104 -13.47 6.96 -8.75
CA GLU A 104 -14.60 7.75 -8.30
C GLU A 104 -14.21 8.68 -7.14
N LEU A 105 -14.64 9.94 -7.21
CA LEU A 105 -14.68 10.85 -6.06
C LEU A 105 -16.15 11.05 -5.68
N ASP A 106 -16.53 10.62 -4.48
CA ASP A 106 -17.88 10.76 -3.93
C ASP A 106 -17.86 11.83 -2.84
N GLU A 107 -18.13 13.06 -3.25
CA GLU A 107 -18.09 14.23 -2.39
C GLU A 107 -19.16 14.19 -1.30
N GLU A 108 -20.34 13.61 -1.57
CA GLU A 108 -21.43 13.50 -0.60
C GLU A 108 -21.09 12.55 0.55
N ASN A 109 -20.39 11.44 0.26
CA ASN A 109 -19.98 10.45 1.24
C ASN A 109 -18.57 10.67 1.77
N LEU A 110 -17.84 11.69 1.30
CA LEU A 110 -16.44 11.97 1.63
C LEU A 110 -15.57 10.74 1.43
N THR A 111 -15.67 10.13 0.24
CA THR A 111 -14.89 8.95 -0.11
C THR A 111 -14.30 9.07 -1.51
N ILE A 112 -13.17 8.39 -1.72
CA ILE A 112 -12.56 8.22 -3.03
C ILE A 112 -12.30 6.74 -3.26
N THR A 113 -12.59 6.26 -4.46
CA THR A 113 -12.32 4.88 -4.87
C THR A 113 -11.20 4.87 -5.89
N VAL A 114 -10.16 4.08 -5.63
CA VAL A 114 -8.94 4.04 -6.42
C VAL A 114 -8.47 2.62 -6.69
N GLU A 115 -7.71 2.44 -7.75
CA GLU A 115 -6.92 1.24 -8.02
C GLU A 115 -5.65 1.19 -7.14
N PRO A 116 -5.07 0.00 -6.90
CA PRO A 116 -3.98 -0.20 -5.95
C PRO A 116 -2.66 0.48 -6.35
N GLY A 117 -2.42 0.69 -7.63
CA GLY A 117 -1.19 1.30 -8.18
C GLY A 117 -1.18 2.83 -8.14
N VAL A 118 -2.27 3.50 -7.76
CA VAL A 118 -2.29 4.95 -7.56
C VAL A 118 -1.23 5.35 -6.54
N LEU A 119 -0.40 6.33 -6.88
CA LEU A 119 0.64 6.84 -5.98
C LEU A 119 0.03 7.74 -4.89
N LEU A 120 0.57 7.67 -3.68
CA LEU A 120 0.13 8.52 -2.57
C LEU A 120 0.18 10.01 -2.92
N MET A 121 1.23 10.45 -3.62
CA MET A 121 1.38 11.85 -4.03
C MET A 121 0.30 12.28 -5.04
N GLU A 122 -0.08 11.41 -5.96
CA GLU A 122 -1.12 11.68 -6.96
C GLU A 122 -2.50 11.74 -6.30
N LEU A 123 -2.79 10.78 -5.40
CA LEU A 123 -4.02 10.81 -4.62
C LEU A 123 -4.12 12.10 -3.80
N ALA A 124 -3.04 12.47 -3.08
CA ALA A 124 -3.03 13.66 -2.23
C ALA A 124 -3.28 14.94 -3.06
N ALA A 125 -2.58 15.11 -4.18
CA ALA A 125 -2.78 16.26 -5.06
C ALA A 125 -4.22 16.30 -5.62
N TYR A 126 -4.73 15.15 -6.09
CA TYR A 126 -6.07 15.10 -6.65
C TYR A 126 -7.15 15.49 -5.64
N VAL A 127 -7.10 14.98 -4.41
CA VAL A 127 -8.12 15.30 -3.40
C VAL A 127 -7.99 16.73 -2.87
N GLU A 128 -6.77 17.28 -2.78
CA GLU A 128 -6.52 18.68 -2.38
C GLU A 128 -7.07 19.66 -3.41
N ASP A 129 -6.98 19.36 -4.71
CA ASP A 129 -7.58 20.16 -5.79
C ASP A 129 -9.12 20.19 -5.73
N HIS A 130 -9.73 19.27 -4.97
CA HIS A 130 -11.19 19.19 -4.74
C HIS A 130 -11.59 19.58 -3.31
N ASP A 131 -10.76 20.34 -2.60
CA ASP A 131 -10.99 20.78 -1.21
C ASP A 131 -11.09 19.65 -0.17
N PHE A 132 -10.55 18.45 -0.47
CA PHE A 132 -10.49 17.32 0.43
C PHE A 132 -9.07 17.02 0.89
N PHE A 133 -8.96 16.17 1.90
CA PHE A 133 -7.70 15.80 2.52
C PHE A 133 -7.66 14.29 2.82
N TYR A 134 -6.59 13.64 2.36
CA TYR A 134 -6.26 12.26 2.74
C TYR A 134 -5.11 12.28 3.77
N PRO A 135 -5.41 12.04 5.06
CA PRO A 135 -4.46 12.27 6.14
C PRO A 135 -3.25 11.34 6.21
N PRO A 136 -3.34 10.02 5.90
CA PRO A 136 -2.18 9.12 6.03
C PRO A 136 -0.97 9.62 5.24
N ASP A 137 0.18 9.72 5.92
CA ASP A 137 1.41 10.27 5.36
C ASP A 137 2.61 9.45 5.86
N PRO A 138 2.87 8.28 5.27
CA PRO A 138 3.99 7.41 5.68
C PRO A 138 5.39 7.95 5.34
N GLY A 139 5.48 9.15 4.77
CA GLY A 139 6.74 9.77 4.39
C GLY A 139 7.13 9.49 2.94
N GLU A 140 7.03 8.25 2.48
CA GLU A 140 7.32 7.89 1.10
C GLU A 140 6.14 8.22 0.18
N LYS A 141 6.31 9.26 -0.63
CA LYS A 141 5.26 9.82 -1.49
C LYS A 141 5.02 9.01 -2.76
N SER A 142 6.02 8.27 -3.22
CA SER A 142 5.94 7.39 -4.39
C SER A 142 5.38 6.02 -4.07
N ALA A 143 5.06 5.74 -2.79
CA ALA A 143 4.38 4.51 -2.40
C ALA A 143 3.00 4.41 -3.05
N THR A 144 2.59 3.20 -3.44
CA THR A 144 1.25 2.94 -3.97
C THR A 144 0.23 2.79 -2.86
N ILE A 145 -1.03 3.14 -3.13
CA ILE A 145 -2.13 3.00 -2.18
C ILE A 145 -2.34 1.53 -1.77
N GLY A 146 -2.26 0.58 -2.72
CA GLY A 146 -2.33 -0.85 -2.43
C GLY A 146 -1.20 -1.30 -1.48
N GLY A 147 0.02 -0.81 -1.69
CA GLY A 147 1.16 -1.05 -0.80
C GLY A 147 0.93 -0.49 0.60
N ASN A 148 0.49 0.78 0.70
CA ASN A 148 0.19 1.42 1.98
C ASN A 148 -0.90 0.68 2.78
N ILE A 149 -1.92 0.14 2.10
CA ILE A 149 -2.95 -0.66 2.74
C ILE A 149 -2.39 -2.02 3.17
N SER A 150 -1.63 -2.68 2.30
CA SER A 150 -1.06 -4.01 2.58
C SER A 150 -0.11 -3.99 3.78
N THR A 151 0.65 -2.92 3.99
CA THR A 151 1.54 -2.75 5.14
C THR A 151 0.90 -2.01 6.32
N ASN A 152 -0.33 -1.52 6.16
CA ASN A 152 -0.97 -0.60 7.10
C ASN A 152 -0.06 0.59 7.45
N ALA A 153 0.47 1.25 6.43
CA ALA A 153 1.48 2.26 6.56
C ALA A 153 1.06 3.41 7.47
N GLY A 154 1.94 3.82 8.37
CA GLY A 154 1.79 4.96 9.26
C GLY A 154 2.87 5.99 9.01
N GLY A 155 2.72 7.19 9.59
CA GLY A 155 3.68 8.27 9.45
C GLY A 155 3.48 9.37 10.48
N MET A 156 4.13 10.51 10.25
CA MET A 156 4.18 11.61 11.21
C MET A 156 2.81 12.17 11.62
N ARG A 157 1.80 12.08 10.75
CA ARG A 157 0.44 12.56 11.05
C ARG A 157 -0.37 11.58 11.90
N ALA A 158 0.17 10.40 12.22
CA ALA A 158 -0.54 9.35 12.96
C ALA A 158 -0.94 9.79 14.39
N VAL A 159 -0.21 10.69 15.00
CA VAL A 159 -0.54 11.20 16.35
C VAL A 159 -1.93 11.83 16.42
N LYS A 160 -2.41 12.42 15.33
CA LYS A 160 -3.75 13.02 15.25
C LYS A 160 -4.73 12.16 14.44
N TYR A 161 -4.28 11.60 13.34
CA TYR A 161 -5.18 11.04 12.35
C TYR A 161 -5.16 9.50 12.31
N GLY A 162 -4.23 8.85 13.01
CA GLY A 162 -4.08 7.41 12.92
C GLY A 162 -3.30 6.97 11.68
N VAL A 163 -3.52 5.75 11.25
CA VAL A 163 -2.77 5.09 10.16
C VAL A 163 -3.68 4.79 8.97
N THR A 164 -3.17 4.16 7.94
CA THR A 164 -3.92 3.83 6.71
C THR A 164 -5.23 3.08 7.00
N ARG A 165 -5.24 2.13 7.96
CA ARG A 165 -6.43 1.37 8.39
C ARG A 165 -7.62 2.25 8.74
N ASP A 166 -7.38 3.40 9.37
CA ASP A 166 -8.42 4.30 9.86
C ASP A 166 -9.17 5.02 8.73
N TYR A 167 -8.62 4.95 7.51
CA TYR A 167 -9.17 5.59 6.32
C TYR A 167 -9.69 4.62 5.27
N VAL A 168 -9.45 3.33 5.39
CA VAL A 168 -10.02 2.33 4.47
C VAL A 168 -11.47 2.02 4.84
N ARG A 169 -12.40 2.32 3.93
CA ARG A 169 -13.83 2.03 4.05
C ARG A 169 -14.21 0.71 3.41
N GLY A 170 -13.65 0.40 2.25
CA GLY A 170 -13.92 -0.81 1.50
C GLY A 170 -12.71 -1.27 0.70
N LEU A 171 -12.68 -2.54 0.39
CA LEU A 171 -11.65 -3.19 -0.43
C LEU A 171 -12.30 -4.16 -1.40
N GLU A 172 -11.82 -4.22 -2.62
CA GLU A 172 -11.94 -5.37 -3.51
C GLU A 172 -10.63 -6.13 -3.48
N VAL A 173 -10.70 -7.45 -3.29
CA VAL A 173 -9.53 -8.32 -3.08
C VAL A 173 -9.68 -9.58 -3.90
N VAL A 174 -8.63 -9.99 -4.57
CA VAL A 174 -8.50 -11.32 -5.17
C VAL A 174 -7.88 -12.25 -4.12
N LEU A 175 -8.62 -13.26 -3.69
CA LEU A 175 -8.16 -14.27 -2.75
C LEU A 175 -7.17 -15.25 -3.41
N PRO A 176 -6.37 -16.01 -2.65
CA PRO A 176 -5.40 -16.96 -3.21
C PRO A 176 -6.00 -17.96 -4.21
N ASN A 177 -7.27 -18.34 -4.04
CA ASN A 177 -7.98 -19.25 -4.96
C ASN A 177 -8.59 -18.56 -6.20
N GLY A 178 -8.25 -17.30 -6.46
CA GLY A 178 -8.74 -16.51 -7.57
C GLY A 178 -10.10 -15.86 -7.37
N LYS A 179 -10.80 -16.07 -6.25
CA LYS A 179 -12.11 -15.42 -6.03
C LYS A 179 -11.94 -13.92 -5.78
N ILE A 180 -12.67 -13.12 -6.54
CA ILE A 180 -12.81 -11.68 -6.30
C ILE A 180 -13.88 -11.48 -5.24
N VAL A 181 -13.56 -10.73 -4.19
CA VAL A 181 -14.47 -10.48 -3.06
C VAL A 181 -14.42 -8.99 -2.68
N GLU A 182 -15.56 -8.48 -2.22
CA GLU A 182 -15.66 -7.12 -1.70
C GLU A 182 -15.85 -7.15 -0.18
N PHE A 183 -15.14 -6.29 0.53
CA PHE A 183 -15.23 -6.09 1.97
C PHE A 183 -15.51 -4.64 2.30
N GLY A 184 -16.50 -4.37 3.16
CA GLY A 184 -16.86 -3.01 3.55
C GLY A 184 -17.66 -2.28 2.47
N GLY A 185 -17.36 -1.00 2.24
CA GLY A 185 -18.08 -0.13 1.30
C GLY A 185 -18.06 1.32 1.78
N LYS A 186 -18.86 2.22 1.17
CA LYS A 186 -18.87 3.66 1.48
C LYS A 186 -19.53 4.02 2.82
N VAL A 187 -20.26 3.10 3.45
CA VAL A 187 -21.02 3.38 4.68
C VAL A 187 -20.12 3.77 5.84
N VAL A 188 -20.53 4.80 6.58
CA VAL A 188 -19.78 5.28 7.75
C VAL A 188 -19.84 4.31 8.92
N LYS A 189 -21.00 3.69 9.14
CA LYS A 189 -21.23 2.76 10.25
C LYS A 189 -21.50 1.37 9.72
N ASN A 190 -20.59 0.45 10.04
CA ASN A 190 -20.80 -0.98 9.84
C ASN A 190 -20.43 -1.71 11.14
N SER A 191 -21.45 -2.15 11.87
CA SER A 191 -21.31 -2.84 13.16
C SER A 191 -21.71 -4.31 13.11
N SER A 192 -21.92 -4.88 11.91
CA SER A 192 -22.40 -6.25 11.72
C SER A 192 -21.25 -7.20 11.42
N GLY A 193 -21.08 -8.21 12.27
CA GLY A 193 -20.11 -9.29 12.05
C GLY A 193 -18.64 -8.88 12.20
N TYR A 194 -17.76 -9.72 11.70
CA TYR A 194 -16.31 -9.47 11.70
C TYR A 194 -15.92 -8.50 10.57
N SER A 195 -14.96 -7.62 10.85
CA SER A 195 -14.38 -6.75 9.83
C SER A 195 -13.30 -7.50 9.04
N LEU A 196 -13.70 -8.20 7.98
CA LEU A 196 -12.74 -8.90 7.11
C LEU A 196 -11.84 -7.93 6.35
N LYS A 197 -12.32 -6.71 6.10
CA LYS A 197 -11.51 -5.61 5.57
C LYS A 197 -10.27 -5.37 6.45
N ASP A 198 -10.45 -5.31 7.78
CA ASP A 198 -9.35 -5.06 8.71
C ASP A 198 -8.37 -6.24 8.83
N LEU A 199 -8.79 -7.43 8.44
CA LEU A 199 -7.92 -8.59 8.33
C LEU A 199 -6.96 -8.46 7.12
N MET A 200 -7.45 -7.91 6.00
CA MET A 200 -6.64 -7.69 4.78
C MET A 200 -5.62 -6.56 4.97
N ILE A 201 -5.98 -5.52 5.75
CA ILE A 201 -5.09 -4.38 5.98
C ILE A 201 -3.94 -4.78 6.91
N GLY A 202 -2.70 -4.61 6.44
CA GLY A 202 -1.50 -5.03 7.16
C GLY A 202 -1.19 -6.52 6.99
N SER A 203 -1.83 -7.20 6.04
CA SER A 203 -1.53 -8.60 5.72
C SER A 203 -0.32 -8.80 4.82
N GLU A 204 0.26 -7.72 4.31
CA GLU A 204 1.44 -7.72 3.41
C GLU A 204 1.25 -8.63 2.18
N GLY A 205 0.00 -8.71 1.68
CA GLY A 205 -0.36 -9.52 0.53
C GLY A 205 -0.48 -11.02 0.79
N THR A 206 -0.29 -11.49 2.03
CA THR A 206 -0.34 -12.92 2.37
C THR A 206 -1.75 -13.52 2.34
N LEU A 207 -2.79 -12.69 2.41
CA LEU A 207 -4.20 -13.13 2.42
C LEU A 207 -4.93 -12.87 1.11
N GLY A 208 -4.37 -12.06 0.21
CA GLY A 208 -4.96 -11.74 -1.08
C GLY A 208 -4.33 -10.51 -1.70
N PHE A 209 -4.69 -10.26 -2.96
CA PHE A 209 -4.23 -9.12 -3.74
C PHE A 209 -5.32 -8.04 -3.78
N ILE A 210 -5.02 -6.84 -3.29
CA ILE A 210 -5.95 -5.70 -3.30
C ILE A 210 -6.02 -5.15 -4.73
N THR A 211 -7.23 -5.06 -5.28
CA THR A 211 -7.48 -4.56 -6.64
C THR A 211 -8.22 -3.24 -6.68
N LYS A 212 -8.91 -2.89 -5.57
CA LYS A 212 -9.61 -1.62 -5.44
C LYS A 212 -9.73 -1.21 -3.97
N ALA A 213 -9.64 0.06 -3.69
CA ALA A 213 -9.80 0.60 -2.36
C ALA A 213 -10.74 1.80 -2.35
N THR A 214 -11.73 1.78 -1.44
CA THR A 214 -12.56 2.94 -1.10
C THR A 214 -12.02 3.57 0.17
N LEU A 215 -11.55 4.81 0.07
CA LEU A 215 -10.87 5.54 1.13
C LEU A 215 -11.75 6.68 1.65
N LYS A 216 -11.71 6.91 2.96
CA LYS A 216 -12.35 8.04 3.62
C LYS A 216 -11.52 9.30 3.41
N LEU A 217 -12.20 10.40 3.11
CA LEU A 217 -11.62 11.72 3.04
C LEU A 217 -12.08 12.60 4.21
N LEU A 218 -11.35 13.66 4.47
CA LEU A 218 -11.71 14.76 5.35
C LEU A 218 -11.79 16.05 4.52
N PRO A 219 -12.51 17.08 5.00
CA PRO A 219 -12.38 18.42 4.44
C PRO A 219 -10.94 18.93 4.57
N LEU A 220 -10.45 19.64 3.54
CA LEU A 220 -9.11 20.20 3.55
C LEU A 220 -8.95 21.23 4.67
N PRO A 221 -7.93 21.11 5.54
CA PRO A 221 -7.66 22.08 6.61
C PRO A 221 -7.37 23.47 6.02
N LYS A 222 -8.05 24.50 6.52
CA LYS A 222 -7.89 25.88 6.03
C LYS A 222 -6.48 26.43 6.24
N LYS A 223 -5.75 25.95 7.26
CA LYS A 223 -4.42 26.43 7.61
C LYS A 223 -3.64 25.37 8.38
N ALA A 224 -2.37 25.24 8.06
CA ALA A 224 -1.37 24.52 8.84
C ALA A 224 -0.31 25.49 9.34
N ILE A 225 0.19 25.26 10.56
CA ILE A 225 1.27 26.05 11.18
C ILE A 225 2.30 25.04 11.69
N SER A 226 3.55 25.25 11.33
CA SER A 226 4.69 24.50 11.88
C SER A 226 5.40 25.37 12.94
N LEU A 227 5.72 24.75 14.07
CA LEU A 227 6.47 25.38 15.16
C LEU A 227 7.80 24.64 15.33
N LEU A 228 8.91 25.37 15.30
CA LEU A 228 10.22 24.85 15.69
C LEU A 228 10.52 25.33 17.12
N ILE A 229 10.66 24.38 18.05
CA ILE A 229 10.86 24.68 19.47
C ILE A 229 12.21 24.09 19.90
N PRO A 230 13.25 24.92 20.15
CA PRO A 230 14.53 24.43 20.61
C PRO A 230 14.52 24.11 22.10
N PHE A 231 15.14 23.01 22.49
CA PHE A 231 15.38 22.59 23.87
C PHE A 231 16.88 22.46 24.14
N LYS A 232 17.26 22.60 25.42
CA LYS A 232 18.67 22.47 25.82
C LYS A 232 19.12 21.01 25.91
N THR A 233 18.19 20.12 26.24
CA THR A 233 18.46 18.69 26.42
C THR A 233 17.38 17.83 25.74
N LEU A 234 17.77 16.65 25.32
CA LEU A 234 16.83 15.65 24.78
C LEU A 234 15.71 15.30 25.79
N LYS A 235 16.06 15.24 27.08
CA LYS A 235 15.09 14.94 28.13
C LYS A 235 13.98 15.98 28.18
N GLU A 236 14.30 17.28 28.13
CA GLU A 236 13.31 18.37 28.11
C GLU A 236 12.38 18.27 26.89
N ALA A 237 12.93 17.95 25.71
CA ALA A 237 12.15 17.76 24.50
C ALA A 237 11.16 16.59 24.65
N ILE A 238 11.61 15.43 25.11
CA ILE A 238 10.78 14.24 25.29
C ILE A 238 9.71 14.47 26.37
N ASP A 239 10.07 15.05 27.52
CA ASP A 239 9.14 15.30 28.62
C ASP A 239 8.03 16.32 28.22
N THR A 240 8.26 17.14 27.20
CA THR A 240 7.29 18.10 26.69
C THR A 240 6.17 17.44 25.87
N VAL A 241 6.43 16.32 25.19
CA VAL A 241 5.45 15.64 24.32
C VAL A 241 4.14 15.30 25.07
N PRO A 242 4.16 14.63 26.22
CA PRO A 242 2.93 14.35 26.97
C PRO A 242 2.20 15.62 27.42
N LEU A 243 2.93 16.71 27.69
CA LEU A 243 2.33 18.00 28.09
C LEU A 243 1.56 18.63 26.92
N ILE A 244 2.14 18.60 25.70
CA ILE A 244 1.48 19.06 24.47
C ILE A 244 0.19 18.27 24.25
N ILE A 245 0.25 16.94 24.30
CA ILE A 245 -0.93 16.09 24.09
C ILE A 245 -2.01 16.37 25.14
N LYS A 246 -1.64 16.51 26.40
CA LYS A 246 -2.56 16.83 27.51
C LYS A 246 -3.13 18.25 27.41
N SER A 247 -2.47 19.18 26.74
CA SER A 247 -2.91 20.58 26.59
C SER A 247 -4.15 20.76 25.72
N LYS A 248 -4.64 19.66 25.08
CA LYS A 248 -5.76 19.65 24.12
C LYS A 248 -5.45 20.36 22.79
N ALA A 249 -4.19 20.66 22.49
CA ALA A 249 -3.79 21.26 21.23
C ALA A 249 -3.94 20.30 20.05
N ILE A 250 -3.80 18.98 20.28
CA ILE A 250 -3.93 17.90 19.30
C ILE A 250 -3.16 18.24 18.00
N PRO A 251 -1.82 18.32 18.06
CA PRO A 251 -1.01 18.65 16.88
C PRO A 251 -1.14 17.56 15.80
N THR A 252 -0.99 17.96 14.55
CA THR A 252 -1.03 17.03 13.41
C THR A 252 0.16 16.09 13.43
N ALA A 253 1.34 16.61 13.76
CA ALA A 253 2.58 15.86 13.88
C ALA A 253 3.38 16.39 15.08
N ILE A 254 4.18 15.54 15.72
CA ILE A 254 5.19 15.90 16.70
C ILE A 254 6.44 15.10 16.34
N GLU A 255 7.44 15.81 15.85
CA GLU A 255 8.73 15.22 15.46
C GLU A 255 9.83 15.87 16.28
N PHE A 256 10.84 15.12 16.69
CA PHE A 256 12.04 15.68 17.25
C PHE A 256 13.27 15.35 16.41
N MET A 257 14.20 16.27 16.37
CA MET A 257 15.48 16.08 15.68
C MET A 257 16.62 16.43 16.63
N GLN A 258 17.61 15.54 16.71
CA GLN A 258 18.85 15.85 17.39
C GLN A 258 19.69 16.82 16.55
N ARG A 259 20.55 17.57 17.21
CA ARG A 259 21.37 18.59 16.56
C ARG A 259 22.26 18.01 15.48
N GLU A 260 22.79 16.82 15.70
CA GLU A 260 23.67 16.10 14.77
C GLU A 260 22.95 15.86 13.45
N VAL A 261 21.71 15.38 13.50
CA VAL A 261 20.88 15.12 12.30
C VAL A 261 20.58 16.42 11.53
N ILE A 262 20.37 17.54 12.24
CA ILE A 262 20.10 18.84 11.60
C ILE A 262 21.35 19.40 10.91
N VAL A 263 22.53 19.10 11.43
CA VAL A 263 23.82 19.59 10.87
C VAL A 263 24.23 18.78 9.64
N ASP A 264 23.85 17.48 9.59
CA ASP A 264 24.20 16.55 8.51
C ASP A 264 23.21 16.61 7.34
N ALA A 265 22.06 17.28 7.50
CA ALA A 265 21.04 17.48 6.46
C ALA A 265 21.22 18.79 5.70
#